data_5845428d93bb90c04659f5fa3fb28908
#
_entry.id   5845428d93bb90c04659f5fa3fb28908
#
_cell.length_a   1.000
_cell.length_b   1.000
_cell.length_c   1.000
_cell.angle_alpha   90.00
_cell.angle_beta   90.00
_cell.angle_gamma   90.00
#
_symmetry.space_group_name_H-M   'P 1'
#
loop_
_entity.id
_entity.type
_entity.pdbx_description
1 polymer ?
#
loop_
_entity_poly.entity_id
_entity_poly.type
_entity_poly.pdbx_seq_one_letter_code
_entity_poly.pdbx_strand_id
1 'polypeptide(L)'
;MPKKRAEYRLAPAAARDLEGIWLYTLEEWGIEQAHRYTDELTAAFDQLANNPQLGTSCDYIRKGYRRSRVGRHAIYFRITDYGIAVIRLLHDRMDAPRHL
;
A
#
# COMPACT_ATOMS: atom_id res chain seq x y z
N MET A 1 -30.70 -0.13 4.14
CA MET A 1 -29.56 0.59 4.78
C MET A 1 -28.38 0.64 3.83
N PRO A 2 -27.76 1.80 3.67
CA PRO A 2 -26.57 1.84 2.84
C PRO A 2 -25.48 1.01 3.47
N LYS A 3 -24.79 0.24 2.65
CA LYS A 3 -23.67 -0.58 3.08
C LYS A 3 -22.50 0.33 3.44
N LYS A 4 -21.93 0.15 4.64
CA LYS A 4 -20.77 0.94 5.05
C LYS A 4 -19.60 0.65 4.12
N ARG A 5 -18.97 1.70 3.61
CA ARG A 5 -17.81 1.58 2.74
C ARG A 5 -16.62 1.07 3.55
N ALA A 6 -15.86 0.14 2.96
CA ALA A 6 -14.64 -0.34 3.56
C ALA A 6 -13.57 0.75 3.57
N GLU A 7 -12.72 0.71 4.59
CA GLU A 7 -11.65 1.69 4.80
C GLU A 7 -10.29 1.04 4.67
N TYR A 8 -9.29 1.86 4.34
CA TYR A 8 -7.91 1.48 4.58
C TYR A 8 -7.33 2.32 5.70
N ARG A 9 -6.42 1.74 6.45
CA ARG A 9 -5.64 2.47 7.47
C ARG A 9 -4.18 2.12 7.27
N LEU A 10 -3.31 3.10 7.48
CA LEU A 10 -1.87 2.92 7.31
C LEU A 10 -1.25 2.64 8.68
N ALA A 11 -0.50 1.54 8.78
CA ALA A 11 0.39 1.33 9.91
C ALA A 11 1.43 2.47 9.94
N PRO A 12 2.00 2.80 11.11
CA PRO A 12 2.98 3.88 11.19
C PRO A 12 4.15 3.73 10.21
N ALA A 13 4.64 2.51 10.02
CA ALA A 13 5.72 2.26 9.05
C ALA A 13 5.28 2.52 7.62
N ALA A 14 4.03 2.16 7.26
CA ALA A 14 3.49 2.42 5.92
C ALA A 14 3.33 3.93 5.68
N ALA A 15 2.90 4.67 6.70
CA ALA A 15 2.78 6.12 6.60
C ALA A 15 4.16 6.76 6.35
N ARG A 16 5.19 6.30 7.04
CA ARG A 16 6.56 6.76 6.79
C ARG A 16 7.06 6.38 5.42
N ASP A 17 6.72 5.17 4.94
CA ASP A 17 7.06 4.74 3.59
C ASP A 17 6.44 5.67 2.55
N LEU A 18 5.16 6.00 2.71
CA LEU A 18 4.44 6.88 1.79
C LEU A 18 5.06 8.28 1.75
N GLU A 19 5.41 8.83 2.91
CA GLU A 19 6.10 10.12 3.00
C GLU A 19 7.44 10.09 2.27
N GLY A 20 8.22 9.02 2.47
CA GLY A 20 9.50 8.85 1.80
C GLY A 20 9.35 8.75 0.28
N ILE A 21 8.33 8.04 -0.19
CA ILE A 21 8.02 7.94 -1.63
C ILE A 21 7.68 9.31 -2.19
N TRP A 22 6.86 10.08 -1.46
CA TRP A 22 6.49 11.44 -1.86
C TRP A 22 7.73 12.32 -2.01
N LEU A 23 8.59 12.36 -0.99
CA LEU A 23 9.78 13.20 -0.99
C LEU A 23 10.76 12.81 -2.10
N TYR A 24 10.99 11.51 -2.28
CA TYR A 24 11.86 11.02 -3.35
C TYR A 24 11.32 11.41 -4.73
N THR A 25 10.03 11.19 -4.95
CA THR A 25 9.40 11.49 -6.24
C THR A 25 9.45 12.98 -6.52
N LEU A 26 9.20 13.81 -5.48
CA LEU A 26 9.28 15.27 -5.59
C LEU A 26 10.68 15.73 -6.02
N GLU A 27 11.72 15.18 -5.40
CA GLU A 27 13.09 15.56 -5.70
C GLU A 27 13.53 15.13 -7.10
N GLU A 28 13.15 13.91 -7.52
CA GLU A 28 13.60 13.34 -8.78
C GLU A 28 12.75 13.78 -9.98
N TRP A 29 11.44 13.99 -9.79
CA TRP A 29 10.51 14.14 -10.90
C TRP A 29 9.62 15.39 -10.80
N GLY A 30 9.65 16.09 -9.67
CA GLY A 30 8.87 17.31 -9.45
C GLY A 30 7.49 17.06 -8.85
N ILE A 31 6.80 18.17 -8.55
CA ILE A 31 5.56 18.17 -7.76
C ILE A 31 4.41 17.47 -8.47
N GLU A 32 4.28 17.64 -9.78
CA GLU A 32 3.18 17.02 -10.53
C GLU A 32 3.26 15.50 -10.51
N GLN A 33 4.46 14.97 -10.72
CA GLN A 33 4.67 13.52 -10.68
C GLN A 33 4.51 12.98 -9.26
N ALA A 34 4.95 13.73 -8.26
CA ALA A 34 4.76 13.34 -6.86
C ALA A 34 3.27 13.21 -6.52
N HIS A 35 2.45 14.18 -6.92
CA HIS A 35 1.00 14.12 -6.73
C HIS A 35 0.39 12.93 -7.47
N ARG A 36 0.75 12.76 -8.74
CA ARG A 36 0.20 11.69 -9.56
C ARG A 36 0.49 10.32 -8.97
N TYR A 37 1.73 10.07 -8.58
CA TYR A 37 2.12 8.77 -8.04
C TYR A 37 1.48 8.50 -6.69
N THR A 38 1.41 9.50 -5.82
CA THR A 38 0.75 9.38 -4.53
C THR A 38 -0.74 9.10 -4.71
N ASP A 39 -1.40 9.76 -5.67
CA ASP A 39 -2.80 9.51 -5.98
C ASP A 39 -3.02 8.08 -6.48
N GLU A 40 -2.12 7.55 -7.30
CA GLU A 40 -2.18 6.16 -7.75
C GLU A 40 -2.09 5.19 -6.57
N LEU A 41 -1.20 5.46 -5.63
CA LEU A 41 -1.05 4.63 -4.43
C LEU A 41 -2.30 4.67 -3.56
N THR A 42 -2.83 5.86 -3.28
CA THR A 42 -4.02 5.99 -2.43
C THR A 42 -5.27 5.42 -3.10
N ALA A 43 -5.40 5.56 -4.41
CA ALA A 43 -6.48 4.94 -5.17
C ALA A 43 -6.40 3.41 -5.08
N ALA A 44 -5.18 2.85 -5.13
CA ALA A 44 -4.98 1.42 -4.97
C ALA A 44 -5.37 0.95 -3.57
N PHE A 45 -5.03 1.71 -2.52
CA PHE A 45 -5.45 1.38 -1.15
C PHE A 45 -6.96 1.29 -1.06
N ASP A 46 -7.67 2.24 -1.65
CA ASP A 46 -9.13 2.28 -1.61
C ASP A 46 -9.74 1.08 -2.36
N GLN A 47 -9.20 0.74 -3.52
CA GLN A 47 -9.64 -0.42 -4.30
C GLN A 47 -9.41 -1.71 -3.52
N LEU A 48 -8.25 -1.86 -2.89
CA LEU A 48 -7.92 -3.04 -2.09
C LEU A 48 -8.79 -3.15 -0.84
N ALA A 49 -9.12 -2.03 -0.22
CA ALA A 49 -10.02 -2.02 0.94
C ALA A 49 -11.39 -2.58 0.57
N ASN A 50 -11.91 -2.21 -0.61
CA ASN A 50 -13.22 -2.66 -1.09
C ASN A 50 -13.18 -4.03 -1.76
N ASN A 51 -12.01 -4.47 -2.23
CA ASN A 51 -11.85 -5.80 -2.84
C ASN A 51 -10.44 -6.34 -2.56
N PRO A 52 -10.19 -6.84 -1.35
CA PRO A 52 -8.84 -7.33 -0.97
C PRO A 52 -8.33 -8.49 -1.83
N GLN A 53 -9.24 -9.20 -2.51
CA GLN A 53 -8.88 -10.32 -3.38
C GLN A 53 -8.12 -9.88 -4.63
N LEU A 54 -8.09 -8.58 -4.93
CA LEU A 54 -7.23 -8.04 -5.99
C LEU A 54 -5.74 -8.22 -5.65
N GLY A 55 -5.40 -8.32 -4.37
CA GLY A 55 -4.06 -8.63 -3.95
C GLY A 55 -3.78 -10.13 -3.96
N THR A 56 -2.50 -10.48 -3.97
CA THR A 56 -2.04 -11.87 -3.98
C THR A 56 -1.57 -12.25 -2.58
N SER A 57 -1.94 -13.45 -2.13
CA SER A 57 -1.47 -13.96 -0.84
C SER A 57 0.05 -14.04 -0.80
N CYS A 58 0.64 -13.63 0.31
CA CYS A 58 2.06 -13.82 0.59
C CYS A 58 2.27 -14.46 1.97
N ASP A 59 1.46 -15.50 2.26
CA ASP A 59 1.55 -16.28 3.49
C ASP A 59 2.95 -16.87 3.69
N TYR A 60 3.67 -17.12 2.61
CA TYR A 60 5.04 -17.65 2.65
C TYR A 60 6.02 -16.66 3.29
N ILE A 61 5.70 -15.38 3.31
CA ILE A 61 6.48 -14.35 4.02
C ILE A 61 5.93 -14.18 5.43
N ARG A 62 4.62 -13.97 5.52
CA ARG A 62 3.92 -13.85 6.80
C ARG A 62 2.45 -14.19 6.63
N LYS A 63 1.96 -15.07 7.48
CA LYS A 63 0.58 -15.55 7.40
C LYS A 63 -0.42 -14.38 7.47
N GLY A 64 -1.38 -14.39 6.55
CA GLY A 64 -2.42 -13.37 6.46
C GLY A 64 -2.04 -12.14 5.67
N TYR A 65 -0.79 -12.03 5.26
CA TYR A 65 -0.34 -10.89 4.47
C TYR A 65 -0.65 -11.12 2.99
N ARG A 66 -0.98 -10.02 2.33
CA ARG A 66 -1.25 -9.98 0.90
C ARG A 66 -0.48 -8.82 0.30
N ARG A 67 -0.29 -8.84 -1.01
CA ARG A 67 0.39 -7.74 -1.69
C ARG A 67 -0.27 -7.39 -3.01
N SER A 68 -0.12 -6.13 -3.39
CA SER A 68 -0.49 -5.62 -4.70
C SER A 68 0.59 -4.65 -5.15
N ARG A 69 0.75 -4.50 -6.45
CA ARG A 69 1.83 -3.67 -7.00
C ARG A 69 1.29 -2.41 -7.64
N VAL A 70 1.97 -1.29 -7.38
CA VAL A 70 1.76 -0.02 -8.07
C VAL A 70 3.14 0.48 -8.49
N GLY A 71 3.36 0.62 -9.79
CA GLY A 71 4.65 1.06 -10.30
C GLY A 71 5.78 0.19 -9.79
N ARG A 72 6.72 0.78 -9.10
CA ARG A 72 7.89 0.07 -8.54
C ARG A 72 7.73 -0.28 -7.07
N HIS A 73 6.54 -0.13 -6.52
CA HIS A 73 6.29 -0.40 -5.11
C HIS A 73 5.28 -1.52 -4.95
N ALA A 74 5.51 -2.35 -3.95
CA ALA A 74 4.55 -3.36 -3.52
C ALA A 74 3.86 -2.87 -2.25
N ILE A 75 2.53 -2.95 -2.25
CA ILE A 75 1.69 -2.64 -1.10
C ILE A 75 1.47 -3.93 -0.34
N TYR A 76 2.00 -4.01 0.88
CA TYR A 76 1.76 -5.16 1.77
C TYR A 76 0.67 -4.81 2.74
N PHE A 77 -0.36 -5.64 2.80
CA PHE A 77 -1.55 -5.36 3.59
C PHE A 77 -2.13 -6.65 4.15
N ARG A 78 -3.04 -6.50 5.12
CA ARG A 78 -3.85 -7.61 5.62
C ARG A 78 -5.30 -7.18 5.68
N ILE A 79 -6.20 -8.17 5.61
CA ILE A 79 -7.64 -7.94 5.67
C ILE A 79 -8.04 -7.72 7.13
N THR A 80 -8.91 -6.75 7.36
CA THR A 80 -9.45 -6.41 8.68
C THR A 80 -10.96 -6.35 8.61
N ASP A 81 -11.61 -6.17 9.76
CA ASP A 81 -13.06 -6.00 9.83
C ASP A 81 -13.54 -4.67 9.21
N TYR A 82 -12.67 -3.67 9.12
CA TYR A 82 -13.02 -2.38 8.50
C TYR A 82 -12.60 -2.27 7.03
N GLY A 83 -11.85 -3.21 6.52
CA GLY A 83 -11.31 -3.21 5.17
C GLY A 83 -9.90 -3.78 5.16
N ILE A 84 -8.87 -2.94 5.11
CA ILE A 84 -7.48 -3.40 5.12
C ILE A 84 -6.61 -2.52 6.02
N ALA A 85 -5.57 -3.14 6.59
CA ALA A 85 -4.46 -2.43 7.20
C ALA A 85 -3.27 -2.51 6.24
N VAL A 86 -2.78 -1.37 5.78
CA VAL A 86 -1.58 -1.29 4.95
C VAL A 86 -0.37 -1.34 5.87
N ILE A 87 0.45 -2.36 5.71
CA ILE A 87 1.56 -2.66 6.63
C ILE A 87 2.85 -1.98 6.18
N ARG A 88 3.20 -2.11 4.91
CA ARG A 88 4.40 -1.49 4.33
C ARG A 88 4.18 -1.17 2.86
N LEU A 89 4.94 -0.19 2.37
CA LEU A 89 5.10 0.09 0.94
C LEU A 89 6.59 -0.11 0.64
N LEU A 90 6.93 -1.17 -0.07
CA LEU A 90 8.33 -1.52 -0.31
C LEU A 90 8.67 -1.42 -1.78
N HIS A 91 9.80 -0.77 -2.08
CA HIS A 91 10.34 -0.73 -3.43
C HIS A 91 10.68 -2.15 -3.89
N ASP A 92 10.56 -2.41 -5.20
CA ASP A 92 10.79 -3.74 -5.77
C ASP A 92 12.22 -4.27 -5.54
N ARG A 93 13.19 -3.39 -5.22
CA ARG A 93 14.57 -3.77 -4.89
C ARG A 93 14.76 -4.17 -3.43
N MET A 94 13.77 -3.91 -2.58
CA MET A 94 13.86 -4.22 -1.16
C MET A 94 13.53 -5.69 -0.92
N ASP A 95 14.21 -6.29 0.02
CA ASP A 95 13.96 -7.67 0.43
C ASP A 95 12.78 -7.68 1.41
N ALA A 96 11.59 -8.04 0.92
CA ALA A 96 10.37 -8.00 1.71
C ALA A 96 10.45 -8.77 3.03
N PRO A 97 11.00 -10.01 3.09
CA PRO A 97 11.11 -10.73 4.35
C PRO A 97 11.86 -9.99 5.45
N ARG A 98 12.78 -9.10 5.09
CA ARG A 98 13.54 -8.31 6.08
C ARG A 98 12.76 -7.13 6.63
N HIS A 99 11.68 -6.72 5.94
CA HIS A 99 10.94 -5.50 6.28
C HIS A 99 9.54 -5.79 6.81
N LEU A 100 9.11 -7.03 6.77
CA LEU A 100 7.77 -7.40 7.24
C LEU A 100 7.77 -8.14 8.57
#